data_3efd968262a235495fa64c9b8bbecccb
#
_entry.id   3efd968262a235495fa64c9b8bbecccb
#
_cell.length_a   1.000
_cell.length_b   1.000
_cell.length_c   1.000
_cell.angle_alpha   90.00
_cell.angle_beta   90.00
_cell.angle_gamma   90.00
#
_symmetry.space_group_name_H-M   'P 1'
#
loop_
_entity.id
_entity.type
_entity.pdbx_description
1 polymer ?
#
loop_
_entity_poly.entity_id
_entity_poly.type
_entity_poly.pdbx_seq_one_letter_code
_entity_poly.pdbx_strand_id
1 'polypeptide(L)'
;VPVDIEGTAKNILNPFLKTANAIFKTDLKIKSDKKNPVASVSYYSEAVKGLIDECIAEHPYIDTDRIYVGGCSAGGYMTLNMLLQYPDFFAAAFPVCEAYPDKKITDSQLGELAKVPLWFTRAKDDDTIKMEKYNGATVSRLRELHPENLHYVVYDNVLDLSGAYKDKKGNPYRFDGHASWIYVLNDDVEDAGVKLFAWLASQRR
;
A
#
# COMPACT_ATOMS: atom_id res chain seq x y z
N VAL A 1 1.18 22.35 2.59
CA VAL A 1 1.29 22.11 4.05
C VAL A 1 2.00 20.78 4.19
N PRO A 2 3.15 20.72 4.87
CA PRO A 2 3.78 19.42 5.14
C PRO A 2 2.77 18.60 5.95
N VAL A 3 2.44 17.41 5.46
CA VAL A 3 1.65 16.46 6.24
C VAL A 3 2.52 16.08 7.43
N ASP A 4 2.09 16.42 8.64
CA ASP A 4 2.71 15.96 9.87
C ASP A 4 2.46 14.45 10.01
N ILE A 5 3.33 13.68 9.35
CA ILE A 5 3.28 12.22 9.37
C ILE A 5 3.46 11.71 10.81
N GLU A 6 4.21 12.42 11.65
CA GLU A 6 4.44 12.06 13.05
C GLU A 6 3.17 12.25 13.90
N GLY A 7 2.46 13.37 13.73
CA GLY A 7 1.19 13.63 14.43
C GLY A 7 0.08 12.68 13.96
N THR A 8 0.00 12.45 12.66
CA THR A 8 -0.99 11.53 12.07
C THR A 8 -0.73 10.08 12.49
N ALA A 9 0.53 9.62 12.46
CA ALA A 9 0.89 8.28 12.90
C ALA A 9 0.59 8.07 14.40
N LYS A 10 0.91 9.04 15.26
CA LYS A 10 0.58 8.94 16.71
C LYS A 10 -0.93 8.91 16.96
N ASN A 11 -1.69 9.70 16.23
CA ASN A 11 -3.13 9.81 16.47
C ASN A 11 -3.93 8.62 15.91
N ILE A 12 -3.45 7.97 14.87
CA ILE A 12 -4.12 6.83 14.23
C ILE A 12 -3.58 5.50 14.76
N LEU A 13 -2.27 5.34 14.84
CA LEU A 13 -1.63 4.06 15.20
C LEU A 13 -1.64 3.77 16.71
N ASN A 14 -1.51 4.78 17.57
CA ASN A 14 -1.59 4.55 19.01
C ASN A 14 -2.95 4.01 19.49
N PRO A 15 -4.11 4.52 19.03
CA PRO A 15 -5.40 3.89 19.30
C PRO A 15 -5.52 2.48 18.73
N PHE A 16 -5.03 2.26 17.50
CA PHE A 16 -5.05 0.96 16.87
C PHE A 16 -4.22 -0.07 17.63
N LEU A 17 -3.00 0.28 18.04
CA LEU A 17 -2.13 -0.59 18.83
C LEU A 17 -2.67 -0.84 20.26
N LYS A 18 -3.31 0.16 20.90
CA LYS A 18 -4.01 -0.07 22.15
C LYS A 18 -5.11 -1.10 21.99
N THR A 19 -5.88 -1.01 20.92
CA THR A 19 -6.94 -1.96 20.61
C THR A 19 -6.37 -3.33 20.27
N ALA A 20 -5.33 -3.41 19.43
CA ALA A 20 -4.64 -4.64 19.10
C ALA A 20 -4.04 -5.30 20.35
N ASN A 21 -3.32 -4.57 21.19
CA ASN A 21 -2.77 -5.08 22.44
C ASN A 21 -3.87 -5.58 23.42
N ALA A 22 -5.03 -4.92 23.43
CA ALA A 22 -6.17 -5.36 24.25
C ALA A 22 -6.83 -6.64 23.70
N ILE A 23 -6.96 -6.76 22.39
CA ILE A 23 -7.58 -7.92 21.72
C ILE A 23 -6.64 -9.14 21.77
N PHE A 24 -5.35 -8.94 21.45
CA PHE A 24 -4.38 -10.03 21.29
C PHE A 24 -3.52 -10.26 22.53
N LYS A 25 -3.76 -9.52 23.64
CA LYS A 25 -2.98 -9.59 24.90
C LYS A 25 -1.47 -9.41 24.67
N THR A 26 -1.09 -8.64 23.68
CA THR A 26 0.30 -8.33 23.34
C THR A 26 0.80 -7.13 24.13
N ASP A 27 2.10 -7.04 24.38
CA ASP A 27 2.73 -5.87 25.03
C ASP A 27 3.58 -5.09 24.01
N LEU A 28 3.03 -4.90 22.80
CA LEU A 28 3.69 -4.14 21.74
C LEU A 28 3.85 -2.67 22.15
N LYS A 29 5.08 -2.24 22.36
CA LYS A 29 5.42 -0.86 22.75
C LYS A 29 6.10 -0.15 21.59
N ILE A 30 5.49 0.93 21.13
CA ILE A 30 6.11 1.80 20.12
C ILE A 30 7.03 2.80 20.80
N LYS A 31 8.33 2.69 20.54
CA LYS A 31 9.30 3.72 20.89
C LYS A 31 9.39 4.72 19.74
N SER A 32 8.99 5.96 19.94
CA SER A 32 9.24 7.01 18.96
C SER A 32 10.68 7.49 19.06
N ASP A 33 11.48 7.29 18.04
CA ASP A 33 12.78 7.97 17.91
C ASP A 33 12.58 9.29 17.16
N LYS A 34 12.55 10.39 17.90
CA LYS A 34 12.38 11.74 17.34
C LYS A 34 13.53 12.19 16.44
N LYS A 35 14.68 11.52 16.49
CA LYS A 35 15.87 11.88 15.72
C LYS A 35 15.96 11.18 14.37
N ASN A 36 15.22 10.11 14.16
CA ASN A 36 15.25 9.35 12.91
C ASN A 36 13.85 8.86 12.51
N PRO A 37 13.11 9.68 11.72
CA PRO A 37 11.77 9.29 11.26
C PRO A 37 11.75 8.02 10.39
N VAL A 38 12.86 7.66 9.76
CA VAL A 38 12.99 6.40 8.99
C VAL A 38 13.06 5.20 9.93
N ALA A 39 13.74 5.34 11.07
CA ALA A 39 13.76 4.31 12.11
C ALA A 39 12.38 4.09 12.74
N SER A 40 11.56 5.14 12.85
CA SER A 40 10.20 5.01 13.35
C SER A 40 9.29 4.18 12.42
N VAL A 41 9.46 4.31 11.10
CA VAL A 41 8.71 3.52 10.11
C VAL A 41 9.15 2.06 10.16
N SER A 42 10.45 1.79 10.25
CA SER A 42 10.99 0.44 10.44
C SER A 42 10.43 -0.23 11.70
N TYR A 43 10.31 0.51 12.78
CA TYR A 43 9.76 0.02 14.03
C TYR A 43 8.25 -0.37 13.93
N TYR A 44 7.45 0.41 13.20
CA TYR A 44 6.05 0.06 12.94
C TYR A 44 5.93 -1.20 12.08
N SER A 45 6.85 -1.43 11.16
CA SER A 45 6.84 -2.64 10.33
C SER A 45 7.05 -3.90 11.14
N GLU A 46 7.95 -3.88 12.12
CA GLU A 46 8.16 -4.99 13.05
C GLU A 46 6.90 -5.27 13.87
N ALA A 47 6.25 -4.21 14.38
CA ALA A 47 5.02 -4.33 15.15
C ALA A 47 3.86 -4.90 14.31
N VAL A 48 3.72 -4.43 13.06
CA VAL A 48 2.71 -4.96 12.11
C VAL A 48 3.01 -6.41 11.76
N LYS A 49 4.28 -6.74 11.48
CA LYS A 49 4.69 -8.12 11.20
C LYS A 49 4.41 -9.06 12.37
N GLY A 50 4.77 -8.64 13.59
CA GLY A 50 4.49 -9.41 14.81
C GLY A 50 2.99 -9.67 15.00
N LEU A 51 2.14 -8.67 14.74
CA LEU A 51 0.68 -8.82 14.80
C LEU A 51 0.17 -9.83 13.75
N ILE A 52 0.72 -9.80 12.53
CA ILE A 52 0.37 -10.76 11.49
C ILE A 52 0.78 -12.17 11.92
N ASP A 53 1.98 -12.35 12.48
CA ASP A 53 2.47 -13.65 12.93
C ASP A 53 1.63 -14.22 14.07
N GLU A 54 1.21 -13.40 15.03
CA GLU A 54 0.28 -13.81 16.08
C GLU A 54 -1.08 -14.23 15.49
N CYS A 55 -1.62 -13.42 14.57
CA CYS A 55 -2.88 -13.74 13.91
C CYS A 55 -2.81 -15.10 13.16
N ILE A 56 -1.71 -15.36 12.45
CA ILE A 56 -1.48 -16.64 11.78
C ILE A 56 -1.40 -17.78 12.79
N ALA A 57 -0.68 -17.59 13.88
CA ALA A 57 -0.51 -18.62 14.91
C ALA A 57 -1.83 -18.98 15.62
N GLU A 58 -2.69 -17.98 15.86
CA GLU A 58 -3.99 -18.19 16.49
C GLU A 58 -5.06 -18.76 15.54
N HIS A 59 -4.85 -18.64 14.22
CA HIS A 59 -5.83 -19.00 13.20
C HIS A 59 -5.25 -20.00 12.18
N PRO A 60 -5.18 -21.32 12.50
CA PRO A 60 -4.55 -22.34 11.65
C PRO A 60 -5.19 -22.52 10.27
N TYR A 61 -6.36 -21.94 10.02
CA TYR A 61 -7.05 -21.96 8.72
C TYR A 61 -6.53 -20.90 7.74
N ILE A 62 -5.65 -19.97 8.19
CA ILE A 62 -5.04 -18.97 7.31
C ILE A 62 -4.05 -19.69 6.38
N ASP A 63 -4.25 -19.53 5.07
CA ASP A 63 -3.30 -19.98 4.06
C ASP A 63 -2.11 -19.01 4.02
N THR A 64 -0.98 -19.43 4.60
CA THR A 64 0.23 -18.60 4.70
C THR A 64 0.90 -18.32 3.36
N ASP A 65 0.58 -19.10 2.32
CA ASP A 65 1.04 -18.83 0.96
C ASP A 65 0.20 -17.76 0.24
N ARG A 66 -0.83 -17.22 0.89
CA ARG A 66 -1.76 -16.23 0.33
C ARG A 66 -1.93 -15.01 1.21
N ILE A 67 -0.84 -14.54 1.80
CA ILE A 67 -0.81 -13.29 2.56
C ILE A 67 -0.50 -12.15 1.59
N TYR A 68 -1.39 -11.17 1.52
CA TYR A 68 -1.26 -10.01 0.66
C TYR A 68 -1.12 -8.73 1.48
N VAL A 69 -0.46 -7.73 0.92
CA VAL A 69 -0.33 -6.42 1.54
C VAL A 69 -0.72 -5.32 0.57
N GLY A 70 -1.49 -4.36 1.06
CA GLY A 70 -1.90 -3.21 0.26
C GLY A 70 -2.28 -2.03 1.14
N GLY A 71 -2.33 -0.86 0.52
CA GLY A 71 -2.73 0.36 1.21
C GLY A 71 -2.57 1.59 0.35
N CYS A 72 -3.23 2.66 0.75
CA CYS A 72 -3.26 3.93 0.03
C CYS A 72 -2.42 5.01 0.71
N SER A 73 -1.76 5.85 -0.06
CA SER A 73 -0.99 7.01 0.42
C SER A 73 0.10 6.58 1.43
N ALA A 74 0.00 6.95 2.70
CA ALA A 74 0.87 6.47 3.78
C ALA A 74 0.78 4.94 3.96
N GLY A 75 -0.38 4.32 3.71
CA GLY A 75 -0.54 2.87 3.66
C GLY A 75 0.20 2.24 2.48
N GLY A 76 0.21 2.89 1.31
CA GLY A 76 1.04 2.50 0.18
C GLY A 76 2.54 2.61 0.47
N TYR A 77 2.96 3.66 1.20
CA TYR A 77 4.32 3.74 1.74
C TYR A 77 4.64 2.52 2.60
N MET A 78 3.75 2.18 3.55
CA MET A 78 3.95 1.04 4.43
C MET A 78 3.94 -0.28 3.65
N THR A 79 3.14 -0.40 2.59
CA THR A 79 3.14 -1.56 1.71
C THR A 79 4.53 -1.82 1.13
N LEU A 80 5.16 -0.82 0.49
CA LEU A 80 6.53 -0.98 -0.02
C LEU A 80 7.54 -1.21 1.10
N ASN A 81 7.39 -0.52 2.23
CA ASN A 81 8.28 -0.70 3.37
C ASN A 81 8.23 -2.14 3.94
N MET A 82 7.04 -2.74 4.00
CA MET A 82 6.88 -4.16 4.40
C MET A 82 7.53 -5.11 3.40
N LEU A 83 7.36 -4.89 2.09
CA LEU A 83 8.00 -5.70 1.06
C LEU A 83 9.53 -5.62 1.12
N LEU A 84 10.08 -4.42 1.35
CA LEU A 84 11.51 -4.20 1.44
C LEU A 84 12.15 -4.84 2.68
N GLN A 85 11.39 -5.01 3.75
CA GLN A 85 11.86 -5.64 4.99
C GLN A 85 11.57 -7.15 5.03
N TYR A 86 10.51 -7.59 4.37
CA TYR A 86 10.05 -8.99 4.39
C TYR A 86 9.74 -9.47 2.97
N PRO A 87 10.74 -9.53 2.06
CA PRO A 87 10.51 -9.75 0.62
C PRO A 87 9.85 -11.10 0.32
N ASP A 88 10.13 -12.13 1.12
CA ASP A 88 9.60 -13.48 0.90
C ASP A 88 8.31 -13.78 1.70
N PHE A 89 7.71 -12.76 2.32
CA PHE A 89 6.58 -12.98 3.21
C PHE A 89 5.22 -12.86 2.51
N PHE A 90 5.10 -11.97 1.54
CA PHE A 90 3.83 -11.67 0.86
C PHE A 90 3.74 -12.35 -0.50
N ALA A 91 2.59 -12.93 -0.80
CA ALA A 91 2.30 -13.53 -2.09
C ALA A 91 2.09 -12.50 -3.20
N ALA A 92 1.59 -11.33 -2.85
CA ALA A 92 1.42 -10.17 -3.74
C ALA A 92 1.20 -8.89 -2.95
N ALA A 93 1.35 -7.74 -3.64
CA ALA A 93 1.05 -6.45 -3.05
C ALA A 93 0.35 -5.50 -4.03
N PHE A 94 -0.49 -4.59 -3.47
CA PHE A 94 -1.25 -3.59 -4.24
C PHE A 94 -1.14 -2.19 -3.63
N PRO A 95 0.00 -1.51 -3.78
CA PRO A 95 0.17 -0.13 -3.33
C PRO A 95 -0.68 0.84 -4.18
N VAL A 96 -1.46 1.71 -3.50
CA VAL A 96 -2.38 2.66 -4.12
C VAL A 96 -1.92 4.08 -3.81
N CYS A 97 -1.76 4.95 -4.83
CA CYS A 97 -1.23 6.32 -4.69
C CYS A 97 -0.10 6.39 -3.66
N GLU A 98 0.82 5.45 -3.72
CA GLU A 98 1.80 5.20 -2.67
C GLU A 98 2.82 6.34 -2.55
N ALA A 99 3.29 6.58 -1.32
CA ALA A 99 4.11 7.71 -0.93
C ALA A 99 5.58 7.34 -0.61
N TYR A 100 6.05 6.14 -1.01
CA TYR A 100 7.44 5.73 -0.79
C TYR A 100 8.36 6.39 -1.82
N PRO A 101 9.33 7.23 -1.42
CA PRO A 101 10.19 7.91 -2.39
C PRO A 101 11.10 6.92 -3.13
N ASP A 102 10.99 6.86 -4.46
CA ASP A 102 11.80 5.97 -5.31
C ASP A 102 13.30 6.06 -5.03
N LYS A 103 13.81 7.27 -4.83
CA LYS A 103 15.22 7.51 -4.50
C LYS A 103 15.74 6.81 -3.25
N LYS A 104 14.85 6.28 -2.40
CA LYS A 104 15.21 5.50 -1.21
C LYS A 104 15.25 4.00 -1.48
N ILE A 105 14.86 3.56 -2.67
CA ILE A 105 14.92 2.16 -3.09
C ILE A 105 16.25 1.93 -3.81
N THR A 106 17.13 1.15 -3.22
CA THR A 106 18.40 0.75 -3.85
C THR A 106 18.14 -0.25 -4.99
N ASP A 107 19.10 -0.41 -5.90
CA ASP A 107 18.96 -1.36 -7.02
C ASP A 107 18.82 -2.81 -6.53
N SER A 108 19.50 -3.17 -5.45
CA SER A 108 19.35 -4.48 -4.81
C SER A 108 17.92 -4.68 -4.28
N GLN A 109 17.36 -3.68 -3.60
CA GLN A 109 15.98 -3.71 -3.10
C GLN A 109 14.98 -3.76 -4.25
N LEU A 110 15.23 -3.03 -5.33
CA LEU A 110 14.39 -3.06 -6.52
C LEU A 110 14.38 -4.46 -7.16
N GLY A 111 15.53 -5.14 -7.18
CA GLY A 111 15.65 -6.53 -7.63
C GLY A 111 14.81 -7.50 -6.78
N GLU A 112 14.70 -7.28 -5.49
CA GLU A 112 13.81 -8.08 -4.62
C GLU A 112 12.34 -7.76 -4.87
N LEU A 113 11.98 -6.48 -5.02
CA LEU A 113 10.62 -6.06 -5.38
C LEU A 113 10.16 -6.65 -6.71
N ALA A 114 11.06 -6.78 -7.69
CA ALA A 114 10.74 -7.35 -9.00
C ALA A 114 10.34 -8.83 -8.97
N LYS A 115 10.63 -9.54 -7.90
CA LYS A 115 10.24 -10.96 -7.69
C LYS A 115 8.82 -11.10 -7.14
N VAL A 116 8.27 -10.04 -6.55
CA VAL A 116 6.93 -10.04 -5.93
C VAL A 116 5.90 -9.64 -6.98
N PRO A 117 4.77 -10.33 -7.11
CA PRO A 117 3.64 -9.85 -7.88
C PRO A 117 3.14 -8.49 -7.35
N LEU A 118 3.14 -7.46 -8.21
CA LEU A 118 2.85 -6.09 -7.82
C LEU A 118 1.76 -5.47 -8.70
N TRP A 119 0.80 -4.81 -8.05
CA TRP A 119 -0.23 -4.04 -8.73
C TRP A 119 -0.31 -2.62 -8.19
N PHE A 120 0.24 -1.66 -8.93
CA PHE A 120 0.15 -0.25 -8.58
C PHE A 120 -1.09 0.40 -9.18
N THR A 121 -1.75 1.25 -8.39
CA THR A 121 -2.91 2.03 -8.84
C THR A 121 -2.76 3.49 -8.44
N ARG A 122 -3.08 4.42 -9.36
CA ARG A 122 -3.10 5.86 -9.08
C ARG A 122 -3.95 6.64 -10.08
N ALA A 123 -4.11 7.94 -9.86
CA ALA A 123 -4.56 8.88 -10.89
C ALA A 123 -3.45 9.85 -11.33
N LYS A 124 -3.55 10.39 -12.56
CA LYS A 124 -2.59 11.36 -13.12
C LYS A 124 -2.68 12.72 -12.43
N ASP A 125 -3.89 13.10 -12.04
CA ASP A 125 -4.20 14.37 -11.38
C ASP A 125 -4.01 14.34 -9.86
N ASP A 126 -3.31 13.32 -9.34
CA ASP A 126 -2.85 13.29 -7.95
C ASP A 126 -1.77 14.36 -7.71
N ASP A 127 -2.19 15.48 -7.11
CA ASP A 127 -1.30 16.59 -6.77
C ASP A 127 -0.58 16.41 -5.44
N THR A 128 -1.01 15.44 -4.63
CA THR A 128 -0.41 15.13 -3.33
C THR A 128 0.86 14.31 -3.48
N ILE A 129 0.81 13.26 -4.30
CA ILE A 129 1.95 12.35 -4.54
C ILE A 129 2.39 12.44 -6.00
N LYS A 130 3.52 13.08 -6.24
CA LYS A 130 4.05 13.31 -7.59
C LYS A 130 4.58 12.01 -8.21
N MET A 131 4.01 11.62 -9.35
CA MET A 131 4.30 10.37 -10.05
C MET A 131 5.81 10.16 -10.27
N GLU A 132 6.49 11.19 -10.73
CA GLU A 132 7.92 11.15 -11.10
C GLU A 132 8.89 10.99 -9.92
N LYS A 133 8.41 11.05 -8.68
CA LYS A 133 9.23 10.91 -7.46
C LYS A 133 8.91 9.66 -6.65
N TYR A 134 7.79 9.02 -6.95
CA TYR A 134 7.22 7.91 -6.21
C TYR A 134 6.91 6.75 -7.16
N ASN A 135 5.72 6.21 -7.14
CA ASN A 135 5.35 5.00 -7.87
C ASN A 135 5.67 5.00 -9.36
N GLY A 136 5.53 6.13 -10.08
CA GLY A 136 5.85 6.19 -11.50
C GLY A 136 7.34 5.98 -11.76
N ALA A 137 8.22 6.56 -10.92
CA ALA A 137 9.67 6.33 -10.99
C ALA A 137 9.99 4.87 -10.64
N THR A 138 9.42 4.35 -9.56
CA THR A 138 9.63 2.95 -9.11
C THR A 138 9.17 1.96 -10.18
N VAL A 139 7.98 2.14 -10.75
CA VAL A 139 7.47 1.27 -11.81
C VAL A 139 8.32 1.37 -13.09
N SER A 140 8.81 2.55 -13.43
CA SER A 140 9.72 2.71 -14.58
C SER A 140 10.98 1.86 -14.43
N ARG A 141 11.63 1.93 -13.28
CA ARG A 141 12.82 1.11 -12.96
C ARG A 141 12.49 -0.39 -12.87
N LEU A 142 11.35 -0.75 -12.27
CA LEU A 142 10.91 -2.16 -12.22
C LEU A 142 10.73 -2.74 -13.62
N ARG A 143 10.16 -1.99 -14.56
CA ARG A 143 9.97 -2.44 -15.94
C ARG A 143 11.28 -2.75 -16.66
N GLU A 144 12.37 -2.09 -16.32
CA GLU A 144 13.70 -2.37 -16.86
C GLU A 144 14.24 -3.75 -16.41
N LEU A 145 13.73 -4.27 -15.29
CA LEU A 145 14.05 -5.61 -14.79
C LEU A 145 13.13 -6.71 -15.36
N HIS A 146 12.16 -6.33 -16.20
CA HIS A 146 11.22 -7.26 -16.86
C HIS A 146 10.50 -8.21 -15.89
N PRO A 147 9.85 -7.72 -14.79
CA PRO A 147 9.16 -8.59 -13.85
C PRO A 147 7.98 -9.30 -14.56
N GLU A 148 7.75 -10.56 -14.21
CA GLU A 148 6.69 -11.38 -14.83
C GLU A 148 5.29 -10.90 -14.47
N ASN A 149 5.11 -10.26 -13.31
CA ASN A 149 3.80 -9.96 -12.75
C ASN A 149 3.74 -8.55 -12.16
N LEU A 150 3.81 -7.53 -13.05
CA LEU A 150 3.75 -6.12 -12.70
C LEU A 150 2.59 -5.44 -13.43
N HIS A 151 1.58 -5.01 -12.67
CA HIS A 151 0.49 -4.19 -13.16
C HIS A 151 0.66 -2.73 -12.73
N TYR A 152 0.30 -1.80 -13.59
CA TYR A 152 0.30 -0.37 -13.28
C TYR A 152 -0.87 0.33 -13.95
N VAL A 153 -1.91 0.55 -13.17
CA VAL A 153 -3.14 1.21 -13.61
C VAL A 153 -3.09 2.69 -13.24
N VAL A 154 -3.20 3.55 -14.25
CA VAL A 154 -3.16 5.01 -14.09
C VAL A 154 -4.41 5.61 -14.71
N TYR A 155 -5.32 6.07 -13.87
CA TYR A 155 -6.53 6.78 -14.28
C TYR A 155 -6.22 8.24 -14.61
N ASP A 156 -6.98 8.85 -15.53
CA ASP A 156 -6.82 10.28 -15.82
C ASP A 156 -7.24 11.15 -14.64
N ASN A 157 -8.28 10.73 -13.93
CA ASN A 157 -8.86 11.36 -12.73
C ASN A 157 -9.66 10.33 -11.95
N VAL A 158 -10.21 10.71 -10.79
CA VAL A 158 -11.06 9.86 -9.96
C VAL A 158 -12.51 10.32 -10.03
N LEU A 159 -13.35 9.50 -10.63
CA LEU A 159 -14.78 9.76 -10.80
C LEU A 159 -15.62 8.78 -9.99
N ASP A 160 -16.82 9.19 -9.61
CA ASP A 160 -17.82 8.25 -9.12
C ASP A 160 -18.36 7.38 -10.26
N LEU A 161 -18.06 6.08 -10.22
CA LEU A 161 -18.55 5.09 -11.18
C LEU A 161 -19.83 4.42 -10.72
N SER A 162 -20.24 4.59 -9.47
CA SER A 162 -21.45 3.98 -8.91
C SER A 162 -22.73 4.68 -9.37
N GLY A 163 -22.60 5.92 -9.84
CA GLY A 163 -23.75 6.80 -10.18
C GLY A 163 -24.45 7.41 -8.96
N ALA A 164 -23.95 7.13 -7.74
CA ALA A 164 -24.54 7.63 -6.50
C ALA A 164 -24.25 9.12 -6.28
N TYR A 165 -23.09 9.59 -6.73
CA TYR A 165 -22.67 10.97 -6.54
C TYR A 165 -22.53 11.68 -7.89
N LYS A 166 -23.14 12.87 -7.99
CA LYS A 166 -23.14 13.70 -9.19
C LYS A 166 -22.79 15.14 -8.87
N ASP A 167 -22.19 15.82 -9.83
CA ASP A 167 -21.97 17.26 -9.77
C ASP A 167 -23.30 18.03 -9.98
N LYS A 168 -23.26 19.37 -9.88
CA LYS A 168 -24.43 20.24 -10.08
C LYS A 168 -25.01 20.19 -11.50
N LYS A 169 -24.28 19.61 -12.45
CA LYS A 169 -24.68 19.46 -13.86
C LYS A 169 -25.18 18.05 -14.17
N GLY A 170 -25.16 17.14 -13.18
CA GLY A 170 -25.56 15.75 -13.35
C GLY A 170 -24.47 14.81 -13.86
N ASN A 171 -23.24 15.28 -14.01
CA ASN A 171 -22.10 14.43 -14.37
C ASN A 171 -21.62 13.63 -13.15
N PRO A 172 -20.90 12.50 -13.36
CA PRO A 172 -20.23 11.77 -12.27
C PRO A 172 -19.41 12.73 -11.41
N TYR A 173 -19.52 12.60 -10.09
CA TYR A 173 -18.74 13.41 -9.18
C TYR A 173 -17.24 13.13 -9.36
N ARG A 174 -16.42 14.17 -9.45
CA ARG A 174 -14.97 14.08 -9.54
C ARG A 174 -14.39 14.27 -8.16
N PHE A 175 -13.75 13.22 -7.65
CA PHE A 175 -12.99 13.26 -6.41
C PHE A 175 -11.60 13.89 -6.63
N ASP A 176 -10.89 14.12 -5.53
CA ASP A 176 -9.47 14.47 -5.58
C ASP A 176 -8.68 13.32 -6.23
N GLY A 177 -7.71 13.62 -7.07
CA GLY A 177 -6.90 12.62 -7.77
C GLY A 177 -6.13 11.70 -6.83
N HIS A 178 -5.84 12.18 -5.60
CA HIS A 178 -5.23 11.34 -4.57
C HIS A 178 -6.15 10.22 -4.07
N ALA A 179 -7.45 10.33 -4.29
CA ALA A 179 -8.45 9.38 -3.79
C ALA A 179 -8.62 8.12 -4.68
N SER A 180 -7.61 7.71 -5.46
CA SER A 180 -7.69 6.54 -6.36
C SER A 180 -8.01 5.22 -5.66
N TRP A 181 -7.90 5.15 -4.32
CA TRP A 181 -8.39 4.00 -3.52
C TRP A 181 -9.89 3.77 -3.63
N ILE A 182 -10.69 4.76 -4.07
CA ILE A 182 -12.12 4.61 -4.31
C ILE A 182 -12.36 3.50 -5.33
N TYR A 183 -11.59 3.48 -6.41
CA TYR A 183 -11.69 2.43 -7.42
C TYR A 183 -11.30 1.06 -6.87
N VAL A 184 -10.27 1.01 -6.01
CA VAL A 184 -9.84 -0.25 -5.38
C VAL A 184 -10.94 -0.80 -4.46
N LEU A 185 -11.49 0.03 -3.58
CA LEU A 185 -12.50 -0.40 -2.60
C LEU A 185 -13.83 -0.79 -3.25
N ASN A 186 -14.11 -0.27 -4.44
CA ASN A 186 -15.31 -0.60 -5.21
C ASN A 186 -15.11 -1.78 -6.18
N ASP A 187 -13.91 -2.39 -6.21
CA ASP A 187 -13.53 -3.40 -7.19
C ASP A 187 -13.63 -2.92 -8.65
N ASP A 188 -13.31 -1.65 -8.88
CA ASP A 188 -13.34 -1.01 -10.20
C ASP A 188 -11.97 -1.02 -10.90
N VAL A 189 -10.92 -1.54 -10.24
CA VAL A 189 -9.57 -1.59 -10.81
C VAL A 189 -9.40 -2.83 -11.67
N GLU A 190 -9.07 -2.59 -12.94
CA GLU A 190 -8.87 -3.62 -13.94
C GLU A 190 -7.65 -3.29 -14.83
N ASP A 191 -6.91 -4.31 -15.23
CA ASP A 191 -5.84 -4.24 -16.21
C ASP A 191 -5.93 -5.46 -17.14
N ALA A 192 -5.93 -5.23 -18.46
CA ALA A 192 -6.01 -6.28 -19.49
C ALA A 192 -7.16 -7.31 -19.28
N GLY A 193 -8.32 -6.86 -18.77
CA GLY A 193 -9.49 -7.72 -18.55
C GLY A 193 -9.45 -8.50 -17.23
N VAL A 194 -8.48 -8.23 -16.36
CA VAL A 194 -8.35 -8.88 -15.05
C VAL A 194 -8.57 -7.85 -13.94
N LYS A 195 -9.49 -8.14 -13.03
CA LYS A 195 -9.74 -7.30 -11.87
C LYS A 195 -8.73 -7.53 -10.75
N LEU A 196 -8.40 -6.48 -10.01
CA LEU A 196 -7.39 -6.49 -8.96
C LEU A 196 -7.61 -7.62 -7.94
N PHE A 197 -8.80 -7.76 -7.38
CA PHE A 197 -9.03 -8.78 -6.35
C PHE A 197 -9.07 -10.21 -6.91
N ALA A 198 -9.52 -10.39 -8.16
CA ALA A 198 -9.40 -11.67 -8.85
C ALA A 198 -7.93 -12.05 -9.11
N TRP A 199 -7.12 -11.06 -9.52
CA TRP A 199 -5.68 -11.23 -9.67
C TRP A 199 -5.00 -11.56 -8.33
N LEU A 200 -5.30 -10.83 -7.26
CA LEU A 200 -4.77 -11.13 -5.91
C LEU A 200 -5.08 -12.57 -5.50
N ALA A 201 -6.34 -13.00 -5.66
CA ALA A 201 -6.77 -14.34 -5.30
C ALA A 201 -6.05 -15.45 -6.10
N SER A 202 -5.50 -15.14 -7.28
CA SER A 202 -4.72 -16.07 -8.10
C SER A 202 -3.24 -16.14 -7.67
N GLN A 203 -2.74 -15.17 -6.91
CA GLN A 203 -1.34 -15.14 -6.49
C GLN A 203 -1.09 -16.08 -5.32
N ARG A 204 0.06 -16.74 -5.38
CA ARG A 204 0.53 -17.64 -4.35
C ARG A 204 2.04 -17.55 -4.25
N ARG A 205 2.56 -17.66 -3.04
CA ARG A 205 4.00 -17.67 -2.77
C ARG A 205 4.61 -19.04 -3.05
#